data_fddd7732f6210a8d1e74bc7b9ef27d45
#
_entry.id   fddd7732f6210a8d1e74bc7b9ef27d45
#
_cell.length_a   1.000
_cell.length_b   1.000
_cell.length_c   1.000
_cell.angle_alpha   90.00
_cell.angle_beta   90.00
_cell.angle_gamma   90.00
#
_symmetry.space_group_name_H-M   'P 1'
#
loop_
_entity.id
_entity.type
_entity.pdbx_description
1 polymer ?
#
loop_
_entity_poly.entity_id
_entity_poly.type
_entity_poly.pdbx_seq_one_letter_code
_entity_poly.pdbx_strand_id
1 'polypeptide(L)'
;FFLKPYDPQLLEAKLVAVQRNIDLHGRLRENRDELARYHARQEADMRVAASIYSTISNRQSEALAQQDVRMHLEPVEAMNGDLVLACTTPNGNRHFLVGDCTGHGLPAALSALKVSDIFYAMSAKGFAIAEIIAELNVKLALVMPVDRFFAACLMALDHTAEVLTIWNGGMPDAYVLDPEMRIVTAVRSQNLPLGIIDNARMDSKVETVPIKPGYGFFACSDGVVEAHSESGEMFGTERLLRVLEAPDTGSDVVTRVRGALAAHTGSRPIHDDVSLLHVVCRPVAEGVTSDDSIPLVNNKAPATWTMRSEFDPDAIRFSDPLPTLIHYVTEIQGLQAFRQQIYTILGELFSNAVEHGLLGLDSSIKQEPAGFLKYYERRESGLAQLNSGSVRIGFAHQPTGARSGELTIEVSHSGRGFDPDAVFADLGPSDDARRFSGRGLTLIRALAKSLEYADGGCRARVVYAWSAVG
;
A
#
# COMPACT_ATOMS: atom_id res chain seq x y z
N PHE A 1 2.62 -11.11 72.95
CA PHE A 1 2.55 -11.21 74.42
C PHE A 1 2.58 -12.66 74.85
N PHE A 2 3.53 -13.01 75.74
CA PHE A 2 3.61 -14.32 76.38
C PHE A 2 3.08 -14.24 77.78
N LEU A 3 2.19 -15.15 78.13
CA LEU A 3 1.68 -15.27 79.55
C LEU A 3 2.67 -16.16 80.36
N LYS A 4 2.94 -15.77 81.61
CA LYS A 4 3.75 -16.58 82.53
C LYS A 4 2.83 -17.54 83.28
N PRO A 5 3.29 -18.82 83.47
CA PRO A 5 4.55 -19.41 83.08
C PRO A 5 4.64 -19.72 81.63
N TYR A 6 5.83 -19.60 81.04
CA TYR A 6 6.06 -19.85 79.60
C TYR A 6 6.05 -21.34 79.33
N ASP A 7 5.32 -21.73 78.30
CA ASP A 7 5.45 -23.04 77.67
C ASP A 7 6.66 -23.02 76.75
N PRO A 8 7.75 -23.78 76.98
CA PRO A 8 8.94 -23.79 76.15
C PRO A 8 8.67 -24.21 74.71
N GLN A 9 7.74 -25.15 74.46
CA GLN A 9 7.41 -25.62 73.13
C GLN A 9 6.66 -24.54 72.31
N LEU A 10 5.78 -23.81 72.96
CA LEU A 10 5.08 -22.69 72.31
C LEU A 10 6.02 -21.52 71.99
N LEU A 11 6.99 -21.26 72.86
CA LEU A 11 8.02 -20.25 72.63
C LEU A 11 8.90 -20.60 71.43
N GLU A 12 9.38 -21.84 71.38
CA GLU A 12 10.20 -22.37 70.30
C GLU A 12 9.44 -22.31 68.96
N ALA A 13 8.18 -22.78 68.90
CA ALA A 13 7.34 -22.69 67.72
C ALA A 13 7.14 -21.27 67.22
N LYS A 14 6.94 -20.30 68.11
CA LYS A 14 6.82 -18.88 67.75
C LYS A 14 8.12 -18.27 67.27
N LEU A 15 9.26 -18.63 67.85
CA LEU A 15 10.58 -18.18 67.36
C LEU A 15 10.88 -18.71 65.98
N VAL A 16 10.61 -19.98 65.69
CA VAL A 16 10.75 -20.58 64.36
C VAL A 16 9.82 -19.88 63.36
N ALA A 17 8.60 -19.62 63.71
CA ALA A 17 7.64 -18.88 62.87
C ALA A 17 8.12 -17.46 62.55
N VAL A 18 8.64 -16.74 63.55
CA VAL A 18 9.22 -15.39 63.35
C VAL A 18 10.44 -15.44 62.48
N GLN A 19 11.36 -16.37 62.71
CA GLN A 19 12.54 -16.52 61.85
C GLN A 19 12.17 -16.84 60.39
N ARG A 20 11.23 -17.76 60.18
CA ARG A 20 10.71 -18.09 58.86
C ARG A 20 10.08 -16.90 58.16
N ASN A 21 9.39 -16.07 58.91
CA ASN A 21 8.77 -14.83 58.38
C ASN A 21 9.81 -13.77 57.98
N ILE A 22 10.86 -13.62 58.79
CA ILE A 22 12.01 -12.73 58.48
C ILE A 22 12.72 -13.22 57.18
N ASP A 23 13.00 -14.52 57.09
CA ASP A 23 13.64 -15.10 55.90
C ASP A 23 12.76 -14.95 54.63
N LEU A 24 11.46 -15.16 54.78
CA LEU A 24 10.49 -14.98 53.68
C LEU A 24 10.46 -13.52 53.22
N HIS A 25 10.40 -12.58 54.14
CA HIS A 25 10.45 -11.15 53.82
C HIS A 25 11.80 -10.73 53.20
N GLY A 26 12.91 -11.32 53.63
CA GLY A 26 14.23 -11.13 53.02
C GLY A 26 14.22 -11.55 51.54
N ARG A 27 13.78 -12.77 51.26
CA ARG A 27 13.69 -13.31 49.89
C ARG A 27 12.74 -12.50 49.00
N LEU A 28 11.59 -12.07 49.55
CA LEU A 28 10.65 -11.22 48.81
C LEU A 28 11.26 -9.87 48.42
N ARG A 29 12.06 -9.27 49.30
CA ARG A 29 12.78 -8.02 49.00
C ARG A 29 13.84 -8.24 47.92
N GLU A 30 14.67 -9.27 48.05
CA GLU A 30 15.67 -9.60 47.07
C GLU A 30 15.08 -9.83 45.68
N ASN A 31 14.02 -10.67 45.58
CA ASN A 31 13.32 -10.94 44.31
C ASN A 31 12.69 -9.65 43.75
N ARG A 32 12.10 -8.82 44.57
CA ARG A 32 11.55 -7.52 44.11
C ARG A 32 12.63 -6.59 43.56
N ASP A 33 13.77 -6.52 44.24
CA ASP A 33 14.87 -5.64 43.84
C ASP A 33 15.59 -6.19 42.58
N GLU A 34 15.64 -7.50 42.42
CA GLU A 34 16.11 -8.15 41.17
C GLU A 34 15.14 -7.87 40.00
N LEU A 35 13.85 -8.04 40.22
CA LEU A 35 12.81 -7.76 39.23
C LEU A 35 12.83 -6.28 38.80
N ALA A 36 12.98 -5.38 39.77
CA ALA A 36 13.09 -3.94 39.48
C ALA A 36 14.34 -3.59 38.65
N ARG A 37 15.47 -4.24 38.92
CA ARG A 37 16.70 -4.10 38.10
C ARG A 37 16.52 -4.65 36.68
N TYR A 38 15.85 -5.80 36.54
CA TYR A 38 15.54 -6.39 35.24
C TYR A 38 14.62 -5.47 34.44
N HIS A 39 13.53 -4.96 35.02
CA HIS A 39 12.63 -4.02 34.37
C HIS A 39 13.35 -2.72 33.95
N ALA A 40 14.14 -2.14 34.83
CA ALA A 40 14.89 -0.92 34.50
C ALA A 40 15.87 -1.11 33.33
N ARG A 41 16.50 -2.30 33.23
CA ARG A 41 17.36 -2.65 32.10
C ARG A 41 16.57 -2.82 30.81
N GLN A 42 15.45 -3.54 30.85
CA GLN A 42 14.56 -3.72 29.71
C GLN A 42 14.05 -2.35 29.18
N GLU A 43 13.63 -1.46 30.08
CA GLU A 43 13.19 -0.11 29.71
C GLU A 43 14.32 0.72 29.08
N ALA A 44 15.56 0.55 29.54
CA ALA A 44 16.71 1.21 28.93
C ALA A 44 16.99 0.71 27.52
N ASP A 45 16.99 -0.62 27.32
CA ASP A 45 17.18 -1.25 26.01
C ASP A 45 16.05 -0.85 25.04
N MET A 46 14.80 -0.81 25.50
CA MET A 46 13.65 -0.35 24.70
C MET A 46 13.77 1.14 24.33
N ARG A 47 14.25 2.01 25.21
CA ARG A 47 14.52 3.43 24.88
C ARG A 47 15.57 3.60 23.80
N VAL A 48 16.62 2.79 23.81
CA VAL A 48 17.64 2.80 22.75
C VAL A 48 17.02 2.34 21.42
N ALA A 49 16.26 1.27 21.41
CA ALA A 49 15.56 0.79 20.21
C ALA A 49 14.58 1.85 19.67
N ALA A 50 13.79 2.48 20.53
CA ALA A 50 12.88 3.55 20.16
C ALA A 50 13.61 4.77 19.58
N SER A 51 14.79 5.14 20.11
CA SER A 51 15.62 6.22 19.57
C SER A 51 16.16 5.89 18.16
N ILE A 52 16.59 4.66 17.93
CA ILE A 52 17.02 4.19 16.60
C ILE A 52 15.83 4.23 15.63
N TYR A 53 14.68 3.70 16.06
CA TYR A 53 13.46 3.71 15.28
C TYR A 53 13.04 5.13 14.89
N SER A 54 13.00 6.06 15.85
CA SER A 54 12.63 7.46 15.60
C SER A 54 13.61 8.16 14.64
N THR A 55 14.89 7.83 14.70
CA THR A 55 15.91 8.40 13.80
C THR A 55 15.69 7.94 12.35
N ILE A 56 15.30 6.69 12.16
CA ILE A 56 15.01 6.13 10.83
C ILE A 56 13.65 6.63 10.33
N SER A 57 12.65 6.70 11.20
CA SER A 57 11.31 7.23 10.88
C SER A 57 11.35 8.73 10.58
N ASN A 58 12.25 9.51 11.20
CA ASN A 58 12.39 10.95 10.95
C ASN A 58 12.97 11.31 9.56
N ARG A 59 13.53 10.36 8.81
CA ARG A 59 13.79 10.55 7.37
C ARG A 59 12.54 10.90 6.57
N GLN A 60 11.38 10.69 7.17
CA GLN A 60 10.07 10.98 6.58
C GLN A 60 9.75 12.47 6.47
N SER A 61 10.41 13.35 7.24
CA SER A 61 9.93 14.72 7.47
C SER A 61 10.03 15.65 6.26
N GLU A 62 11.00 15.48 5.37
CA GLU A 62 11.21 16.41 4.24
C GLU A 62 10.17 16.25 3.13
N ALA A 63 9.82 15.01 2.74
CA ALA A 63 8.81 14.77 1.72
C ALA A 63 7.39 15.02 2.24
N LEU A 64 7.14 14.87 3.55
CA LEU A 64 5.87 15.13 4.21
C LEU A 64 5.69 16.59 4.64
N ALA A 65 6.75 17.40 4.64
CA ALA A 65 6.71 18.82 4.98
C ALA A 65 6.09 19.71 3.90
N GLN A 66 5.64 19.15 2.77
CA GLN A 66 4.99 19.88 1.69
C GLN A 66 3.64 20.43 2.14
N GLN A 67 3.28 21.65 1.68
CA GLN A 67 2.05 22.35 2.09
C GLN A 67 0.75 21.61 1.72
N ASP A 68 0.80 20.72 0.77
CA ASP A 68 -0.33 19.92 0.27
C ASP A 68 -0.47 18.54 0.94
N VAL A 69 0.41 18.20 1.89
CA VAL A 69 0.35 16.96 2.66
C VAL A 69 0.02 17.28 4.12
N ARG A 70 -0.93 16.57 4.66
CA ARG A 70 -1.27 16.59 6.09
C ARG A 70 -1.27 15.17 6.60
N MET A 71 -0.53 14.95 7.67
CA MET A 71 -0.47 13.65 8.33
C MET A 71 -0.60 13.79 9.84
N HIS A 72 -1.04 12.73 10.45
CA HIS A 72 -1.00 12.55 11.90
C HIS A 72 -0.63 11.11 12.22
N LEU A 73 0.25 10.94 13.16
CA LEU A 73 0.66 9.65 13.70
C LEU A 73 0.67 9.78 15.22
N GLU A 74 -0.21 9.05 15.89
CA GLU A 74 -0.33 9.02 17.35
C GLU A 74 -0.11 7.59 17.83
N PRO A 75 1.13 7.27 18.26
CA PRO A 75 1.45 5.93 18.72
C PRO A 75 0.91 5.69 20.13
N VAL A 76 0.42 4.49 20.40
CA VAL A 76 0.03 4.05 21.77
C VAL A 76 1.28 3.72 22.60
N GLU A 77 2.31 3.19 21.99
CA GLU A 77 3.59 2.85 22.63
C GLU A 77 4.76 3.64 21.99
N ALA A 78 5.92 3.61 22.66
CA ALA A 78 7.14 4.27 22.17
C ALA A 78 7.65 3.71 20.80
N MET A 79 7.20 2.53 20.42
CA MET A 79 7.45 1.89 19.13
C MET A 79 6.11 1.35 18.61
N ASN A 80 5.67 1.90 17.49
CA ASN A 80 4.41 1.56 16.84
C ASN A 80 4.62 0.69 15.60
N GLY A 81 3.56 -0.01 15.19
CA GLY A 81 3.47 -0.74 13.93
C GLY A 81 3.05 0.13 12.75
N ASP A 82 2.40 1.25 13.04
CA ASP A 82 1.89 2.17 12.04
C ASP A 82 2.98 2.95 11.33
N LEU A 83 2.81 3.11 10.02
CA LEU A 83 3.69 3.88 9.15
C LEU A 83 2.90 4.83 8.27
N VAL A 84 3.42 6.06 8.14
CA VAL A 84 3.04 6.99 7.09
C VAL A 84 4.32 7.42 6.37
N LEU A 85 4.49 7.01 5.12
CA LEU A 85 5.68 7.28 4.33
C LEU A 85 5.34 8.11 3.11
N ALA A 86 6.27 8.98 2.67
CA ALA A 86 6.16 9.70 1.42
C ALA A 86 7.53 9.81 0.75
N CYS A 87 7.55 9.70 -0.58
CA CYS A 87 8.75 9.83 -1.38
C CYS A 87 8.42 10.45 -2.73
N THR A 88 9.23 11.41 -3.17
CA THR A 88 9.17 11.90 -4.56
C THR A 88 10.10 11.05 -5.41
N THR A 89 9.56 10.51 -6.47
CA THR A 89 10.31 9.70 -7.43
C THR A 89 11.10 10.60 -8.38
N PRO A 90 12.11 10.07 -9.08
CA PRO A 90 12.95 10.87 -9.98
C PRO A 90 12.22 11.55 -11.13
N ASN A 91 11.05 11.03 -11.52
CA ASN A 91 10.20 11.62 -12.56
C ASN A 91 9.17 12.63 -12.01
N GLY A 92 9.27 12.99 -10.73
CA GLY A 92 8.35 13.93 -10.09
C GLY A 92 7.04 13.32 -9.59
N ASN A 93 6.78 12.03 -9.80
CA ASN A 93 5.65 11.37 -9.17
C ASN A 93 5.85 11.29 -7.66
N ARG A 94 4.77 11.27 -6.90
CA ARG A 94 4.83 11.17 -5.44
C ARG A 94 4.21 9.87 -4.98
N HIS A 95 4.98 9.08 -4.23
CA HIS A 95 4.52 7.85 -3.61
C HIS A 95 4.22 8.09 -2.14
N PHE A 96 3.13 7.49 -1.68
CA PHE A 96 2.72 7.51 -0.28
C PHE A 96 2.35 6.09 0.16
N LEU A 97 2.59 5.81 1.43
CA LEU A 97 2.19 4.57 2.07
C LEU A 97 1.60 4.91 3.45
N VAL A 98 0.42 4.38 3.73
CA VAL A 98 -0.13 4.25 5.09
C VAL A 98 -0.23 2.77 5.37
N GLY A 99 0.30 2.31 6.48
CA GLY A 99 0.29 0.88 6.79
C GLY A 99 0.35 0.61 8.28
N ASP A 100 -0.16 -0.55 8.66
CA ASP A 100 -0.18 -1.07 10.01
C ASP A 100 0.37 -2.49 10.08
N CYS A 101 1.21 -2.74 11.05
CA CYS A 101 1.78 -4.05 11.35
C CYS A 101 1.04 -4.69 12.51
N THR A 102 0.45 -5.86 12.29
CA THR A 102 -0.27 -6.56 13.36
C THR A 102 0.54 -6.69 14.64
N GLY A 103 -0.06 -6.21 15.76
CA GLY A 103 0.54 -6.15 17.08
C GLY A 103 1.37 -4.91 17.31
N HIS A 104 1.91 -4.73 18.50
CA HIS A 104 2.61 -3.54 18.95
C HIS A 104 4.02 -3.84 19.46
N GLY A 105 4.81 -2.81 19.69
CA GLY A 105 6.14 -2.89 20.25
C GLY A 105 7.23 -3.29 19.26
N LEU A 106 8.34 -3.82 19.77
CA LEU A 106 9.57 -4.07 19.00
C LEU A 106 9.39 -4.92 17.72
N PRO A 107 8.64 -6.05 17.74
CA PRO A 107 8.49 -6.86 16.52
C PRO A 107 7.76 -6.13 15.40
N ALA A 108 6.72 -5.35 15.72
CA ALA A 108 5.99 -4.52 14.76
C ALA A 108 6.91 -3.43 14.18
N ALA A 109 7.64 -2.71 15.05
CA ALA A 109 8.59 -1.69 14.64
C ALA A 109 9.71 -2.21 13.72
N LEU A 110 10.23 -3.43 13.95
CA LEU A 110 11.23 -4.04 13.07
C LEU A 110 10.67 -4.35 11.67
N SER A 111 9.42 -4.80 11.60
CA SER A 111 8.73 -4.99 10.32
C SER A 111 8.50 -3.66 9.60
N ALA A 112 8.07 -2.64 10.33
CA ALA A 112 7.88 -1.29 9.84
C ALA A 112 9.18 -0.69 9.26
N LEU A 113 10.34 -0.90 9.91
CA LEU A 113 11.64 -0.48 9.37
C LEU A 113 11.95 -1.16 8.04
N LYS A 114 11.66 -2.46 7.92
CA LYS A 114 11.89 -3.19 6.67
C LYS A 114 11.01 -2.68 5.53
N VAL A 115 9.75 -2.37 5.82
CA VAL A 115 8.83 -1.74 4.86
C VAL A 115 9.38 -0.39 4.41
N SER A 116 9.79 0.45 5.36
CA SER A 116 10.35 1.77 5.10
C SER A 116 11.58 1.71 4.17
N ASP A 117 12.53 0.83 4.47
CA ASP A 117 13.75 0.66 3.65
C ASP A 117 13.42 0.29 2.20
N ILE A 118 12.52 -0.68 1.99
CA ILE A 118 12.12 -1.14 0.65
C ILE A 118 11.38 -0.02 -0.08
N PHE A 119 10.41 0.61 0.59
CA PHE A 119 9.61 1.70 0.03
C PHE A 119 10.50 2.83 -0.49
N TYR A 120 11.41 3.35 0.33
CA TYR A 120 12.30 4.44 -0.08
C TYR A 120 13.29 4.01 -1.16
N ALA A 121 13.92 2.83 -1.01
CA ALA A 121 14.91 2.36 -1.98
C ALA A 121 14.31 2.15 -3.37
N MET A 122 13.10 1.65 -3.47
CA MET A 122 12.43 1.40 -4.75
C MET A 122 11.80 2.69 -5.30
N SER A 123 11.15 3.50 -4.49
CA SER A 123 10.58 4.78 -4.92
C SER A 123 11.65 5.73 -5.45
N ALA A 124 12.80 5.84 -4.78
CA ALA A 124 13.94 6.63 -5.25
C ALA A 124 14.51 6.15 -6.59
N LYS A 125 14.27 4.91 -6.98
CA LYS A 125 14.63 4.36 -8.29
C LYS A 125 13.50 4.43 -9.33
N GLY A 126 12.34 4.98 -8.96
CA GLY A 126 11.19 5.15 -9.86
C GLY A 126 10.42 3.86 -10.15
N PHE A 127 10.50 2.83 -9.29
CA PHE A 127 9.68 1.63 -9.44
C PHE A 127 8.20 1.96 -9.30
N ALA A 128 7.35 1.22 -10.03
CA ALA A 128 5.91 1.31 -9.88
C ALA A 128 5.45 0.78 -8.51
N ILE A 129 4.35 1.33 -7.95
CA ILE A 129 3.85 0.84 -6.64
C ILE A 129 3.48 -0.64 -6.67
N ALA A 130 3.03 -1.18 -7.80
CA ALA A 130 2.77 -2.61 -7.95
C ALA A 130 4.04 -3.47 -7.78
N GLU A 131 5.18 -2.99 -8.26
CA GLU A 131 6.48 -3.65 -8.07
C GLU A 131 6.95 -3.54 -6.60
N ILE A 132 6.72 -2.38 -5.97
CA ILE A 132 7.02 -2.15 -4.54
C ILE A 132 6.18 -3.10 -3.67
N ILE A 133 4.88 -3.24 -3.95
CA ILE A 133 3.96 -4.15 -3.27
C ILE A 133 4.45 -5.59 -3.37
N ALA A 134 4.80 -6.04 -4.58
CA ALA A 134 5.29 -7.40 -4.81
C ALA A 134 6.58 -7.68 -4.04
N GLU A 135 7.54 -6.75 -4.02
CA GLU A 135 8.79 -6.89 -3.26
C GLU A 135 8.54 -6.85 -1.75
N LEU A 136 7.69 -5.95 -1.28
CA LEU A 136 7.29 -5.89 0.14
C LEU A 136 6.69 -7.23 0.59
N ASN A 137 5.75 -7.79 -0.19
CA ASN A 137 5.11 -9.05 0.14
C ASN A 137 6.12 -10.20 0.27
N VAL A 138 7.04 -10.35 -0.70
CA VAL A 138 8.10 -11.38 -0.65
C VAL A 138 8.98 -11.21 0.59
N LYS A 139 9.43 -9.98 0.87
CA LYS A 139 10.35 -9.73 1.97
C LYS A 139 9.70 -9.87 3.33
N LEU A 140 8.44 -9.47 3.45
CA LEU A 140 7.68 -9.63 4.70
C LEU A 140 7.35 -11.09 4.97
N ALA A 141 6.94 -11.87 3.98
CA ALA A 141 6.71 -13.31 4.12
C ALA A 141 7.95 -14.09 4.62
N LEU A 142 9.16 -13.58 4.34
CA LEU A 142 10.42 -14.19 4.80
C LEU A 142 10.79 -13.84 6.24
N VAL A 143 10.35 -12.70 6.78
CA VAL A 143 10.81 -12.18 8.06
C VAL A 143 9.73 -12.14 9.14
N MET A 144 8.46 -12.10 8.73
CA MET A 144 7.34 -12.05 9.67
C MET A 144 6.97 -13.44 10.20
N PRO A 145 6.64 -13.57 11.49
CA PRO A 145 6.02 -14.78 12.02
C PRO A 145 4.71 -15.12 11.28
N VAL A 146 4.32 -16.40 11.25
CA VAL A 146 3.15 -16.91 10.49
C VAL A 146 1.82 -16.25 10.89
N ASP A 147 1.73 -15.74 12.10
CA ASP A 147 0.54 -15.09 12.68
C ASP A 147 0.55 -13.57 12.53
N ARG A 148 1.53 -13.02 11.79
CA ARG A 148 1.68 -11.58 11.60
C ARG A 148 1.66 -11.20 10.14
N PHE A 149 1.11 -10.02 9.87
CA PHE A 149 1.00 -9.44 8.52
C PHE A 149 1.11 -7.91 8.58
N PHE A 150 1.22 -7.30 7.43
CA PHE A 150 1.29 -5.85 7.27
C PHE A 150 0.14 -5.38 6.37
N ALA A 151 -0.84 -4.70 6.98
CA ALA A 151 -1.89 -4.02 6.25
C ALA A 151 -1.32 -2.74 5.63
N ALA A 152 -1.65 -2.44 4.37
CA ALA A 152 -1.09 -1.28 3.68
C ALA A 152 -2.04 -0.69 2.66
N CYS A 153 -2.03 0.65 2.57
CA CYS A 153 -2.56 1.42 1.46
C CYS A 153 -1.40 2.18 0.80
N LEU A 154 -1.06 1.81 -0.44
CA LEU A 154 -0.04 2.49 -1.23
C LEU A 154 -0.69 3.34 -2.29
N MET A 155 -0.18 4.55 -2.50
CA MET A 155 -0.67 5.47 -3.50
C MET A 155 0.51 6.07 -4.30
N ALA A 156 0.33 6.21 -5.62
CA ALA A 156 1.16 7.03 -6.47
C ALA A 156 0.32 8.15 -7.09
N LEU A 157 0.74 9.39 -6.88
CA LEU A 157 0.23 10.56 -7.55
C LEU A 157 1.20 10.91 -8.68
N ASP A 158 0.71 10.99 -9.91
CA ASP A 158 1.53 11.42 -11.03
C ASP A 158 1.88 12.93 -10.92
N HIS A 159 2.96 13.34 -11.58
CA HIS A 159 3.50 14.71 -11.48
C HIS A 159 2.55 15.77 -12.05
N THR A 160 1.61 15.41 -12.92
CA THR A 160 0.57 16.32 -13.47
C THR A 160 -0.62 16.46 -12.55
N ALA A 161 -0.75 15.61 -11.53
CA ALA A 161 -1.91 15.49 -10.64
C ALA A 161 -3.23 15.18 -11.39
N GLU A 162 -3.13 14.38 -12.45
CA GLU A 162 -4.30 13.94 -13.24
C GLU A 162 -4.67 12.48 -12.96
N VAL A 163 -3.74 11.71 -12.37
CA VAL A 163 -3.90 10.28 -12.14
C VAL A 163 -3.43 9.89 -10.74
N LEU A 164 -4.31 9.18 -10.02
CA LEU A 164 -3.98 8.45 -8.80
C LEU A 164 -3.96 6.95 -9.08
N THR A 165 -2.87 6.29 -8.70
CA THR A 165 -2.77 4.84 -8.69
C THR A 165 -2.72 4.37 -7.25
N ILE A 166 -3.62 3.47 -6.84
CA ILE A 166 -3.83 3.08 -5.44
C ILE A 166 -3.91 1.57 -5.32
N TRP A 167 -3.31 1.03 -4.27
CA TRP A 167 -3.49 -0.35 -3.83
C TRP A 167 -3.85 -0.35 -2.35
N ASN A 168 -4.88 -1.11 -1.97
CA ASN A 168 -5.30 -1.26 -0.59
C ASN A 168 -5.43 -2.75 -0.23
N GLY A 169 -4.67 -3.18 0.77
CA GLY A 169 -4.67 -4.54 1.31
C GLY A 169 -4.70 -4.54 2.84
N GLY A 170 -5.87 -4.80 3.41
CA GLY A 170 -6.07 -4.90 4.85
C GLY A 170 -6.36 -3.59 5.59
N MET A 171 -6.14 -2.42 4.97
CA MET A 171 -6.45 -1.12 5.60
C MET A 171 -7.94 -0.75 5.46
N PRO A 172 -8.46 0.15 6.29
CA PRO A 172 -9.78 0.76 6.05
C PRO A 172 -9.88 1.35 4.63
N ASP A 173 -11.11 1.57 4.16
CA ASP A 173 -11.34 2.20 2.86
C ASP A 173 -10.64 3.56 2.79
N ALA A 174 -9.95 3.82 1.67
CA ALA A 174 -9.38 5.12 1.36
C ALA A 174 -10.33 5.91 0.48
N TYR A 175 -10.28 7.23 0.53
CA TYR A 175 -11.26 8.09 -0.13
C TYR A 175 -10.59 9.13 -1.02
N VAL A 176 -11.13 9.30 -2.22
CA VAL A 176 -10.81 10.42 -3.11
C VAL A 176 -11.90 11.46 -2.99
N LEU A 177 -11.51 12.69 -2.69
CA LEU A 177 -12.39 13.81 -2.42
C LEU A 177 -12.26 14.85 -3.54
N ASP A 178 -13.35 15.48 -3.93
CA ASP A 178 -13.29 16.67 -4.78
C ASP A 178 -12.92 17.93 -3.95
N PRO A 179 -12.65 19.08 -4.59
CA PRO A 179 -12.35 20.32 -3.87
C PRO A 179 -13.47 20.78 -2.92
N GLU A 180 -14.71 20.37 -3.17
CA GLU A 180 -15.88 20.64 -2.33
C GLU A 180 -16.07 19.61 -1.21
N MET A 181 -15.06 18.72 -0.99
CA MET A 181 -15.05 17.70 0.04
C MET A 181 -16.10 16.59 -0.14
N ARG A 182 -16.62 16.39 -1.34
CA ARG A 182 -17.51 15.26 -1.66
C ARG A 182 -16.67 14.04 -2.01
N ILE A 183 -17.08 12.88 -1.54
CA ILE A 183 -16.42 11.62 -1.86
C ILE A 183 -16.74 11.25 -3.32
N VAL A 184 -15.71 11.29 -4.16
CA VAL A 184 -15.79 10.88 -5.58
C VAL A 184 -15.65 9.38 -5.73
N THR A 185 -14.71 8.80 -4.97
CA THR A 185 -14.41 7.36 -5.03
C THR A 185 -13.99 6.86 -3.66
N ALA A 186 -14.49 5.68 -3.28
CA ALA A 186 -13.99 4.91 -2.16
C ALA A 186 -13.15 3.73 -2.69
N VAL A 187 -11.88 3.70 -2.33
CA VAL A 187 -10.97 2.60 -2.65
C VAL A 187 -11.00 1.59 -1.52
N ARG A 188 -11.74 0.51 -1.74
CA ARG A 188 -11.94 -0.53 -0.73
C ARG A 188 -10.69 -1.38 -0.55
N SER A 189 -10.57 -1.98 0.63
CA SER A 189 -9.61 -3.04 0.88
C SER A 189 -10.04 -4.31 0.14
N GLN A 190 -9.46 -4.53 -1.03
CA GLN A 190 -9.82 -5.64 -1.92
C GLN A 190 -8.74 -6.73 -1.95
N ASN A 191 -7.59 -6.46 -1.33
CA ASN A 191 -6.46 -7.36 -1.29
C ASN A 191 -6.20 -7.82 0.15
N LEU A 192 -5.59 -9.00 0.27
CA LEU A 192 -5.09 -9.44 1.57
C LEU A 192 -3.90 -8.56 2.01
N PRO A 193 -3.69 -8.38 3.33
CA PRO A 193 -2.48 -7.77 3.84
C PRO A 193 -1.22 -8.47 3.33
N LEU A 194 -0.10 -7.73 3.33
CA LEU A 194 1.19 -8.24 2.87
C LEU A 194 1.81 -9.24 3.86
N GLY A 195 2.52 -10.22 3.32
CA GLY A 195 3.21 -11.25 4.10
C GLY A 195 2.38 -12.51 4.39
N ILE A 196 1.08 -12.55 4.01
CA ILE A 196 0.20 -13.71 4.27
C ILE A 196 0.35 -14.78 3.19
N ILE A 197 0.38 -14.38 1.92
CA ILE A 197 0.40 -15.30 0.77
C ILE A 197 1.60 -15.01 -0.11
N ASP A 198 2.02 -16.00 -0.90
CA ASP A 198 3.09 -15.80 -1.88
C ASP A 198 2.63 -14.93 -3.07
N ASN A 199 3.60 -14.37 -3.81
CA ASN A 199 3.31 -13.48 -4.93
C ASN A 199 2.56 -14.15 -6.10
N ALA A 200 2.65 -15.46 -6.23
CA ALA A 200 1.91 -16.17 -7.26
C ALA A 200 0.40 -16.11 -7.03
N ARG A 201 0.00 -15.94 -5.78
CA ARG A 201 -1.40 -15.85 -5.35
C ARG A 201 -1.84 -14.42 -5.07
N MET A 202 -0.90 -13.52 -4.80
CA MET A 202 -1.22 -12.13 -4.48
C MET A 202 -1.62 -11.36 -5.75
N ASP A 203 -2.68 -10.55 -5.66
CA ASP A 203 -2.99 -9.56 -6.68
C ASP A 203 -2.30 -8.24 -6.35
N SER A 204 -1.26 -7.92 -7.10
CA SER A 204 -0.60 -6.62 -7.04
C SER A 204 -1.27 -5.58 -7.94
N LYS A 205 -2.44 -5.90 -8.50
CA LYS A 205 -3.19 -5.00 -9.37
C LYS A 205 -3.61 -3.75 -8.61
N VAL A 206 -3.25 -2.63 -9.17
CA VAL A 206 -3.55 -1.31 -8.64
C VAL A 206 -4.85 -0.78 -9.21
N GLU A 207 -5.62 -0.06 -8.42
CA GLU A 207 -6.71 0.78 -8.92
C GLU A 207 -6.15 2.11 -9.40
N THR A 208 -6.67 2.59 -10.53
CA THR A 208 -6.30 3.92 -11.03
C THR A 208 -7.54 4.78 -11.14
N VAL A 209 -7.45 5.98 -10.58
CA VAL A 209 -8.54 6.95 -10.51
C VAL A 209 -8.10 8.19 -11.26
N PRO A 210 -8.78 8.57 -12.36
CA PRO A 210 -8.60 9.88 -12.98
C PRO A 210 -9.04 10.95 -12.00
N ILE A 211 -8.23 11.97 -11.82
CA ILE A 211 -8.49 13.09 -10.92
C ILE A 211 -8.21 14.41 -11.63
N LYS A 212 -8.45 15.51 -10.93
CA LYS A 212 -8.07 16.85 -11.36
C LYS A 212 -7.24 17.52 -10.29
N PRO A 213 -6.37 18.47 -10.61
CA PRO A 213 -5.69 19.28 -9.62
C PRO A 213 -6.67 19.87 -8.59
N GLY A 214 -6.32 19.75 -7.31
CA GLY A 214 -7.18 20.18 -6.21
C GLY A 214 -8.02 19.08 -5.57
N TYR A 215 -8.08 17.87 -6.17
CA TYR A 215 -8.67 16.70 -5.50
C TYR A 215 -7.85 16.32 -4.27
N GLY A 216 -8.48 15.66 -3.30
CA GLY A 216 -7.86 15.14 -2.09
C GLY A 216 -7.84 13.62 -2.07
N PHE A 217 -6.81 13.04 -1.52
CA PHE A 217 -6.75 11.63 -1.14
C PHE A 217 -6.66 11.52 0.38
N PHE A 218 -7.49 10.67 0.98
CA PHE A 218 -7.51 10.41 2.42
C PHE A 218 -7.39 8.92 2.71
N ALA A 219 -6.51 8.57 3.64
CA ALA A 219 -6.37 7.21 4.18
C ALA A 219 -6.09 7.26 5.69
N CYS A 220 -6.49 6.21 6.40
CA CYS A 220 -6.26 6.07 7.85
C CYS A 220 -6.02 4.62 8.25
N SER A 221 -5.43 4.40 9.45
CA SER A 221 -5.37 3.08 10.09
C SER A 221 -6.72 2.71 10.73
N ASP A 222 -6.86 1.44 11.10
CA ASP A 222 -8.06 0.90 11.76
C ASP A 222 -8.27 1.49 13.17
N GLY A 223 -7.19 1.92 13.86
CA GLY A 223 -7.27 2.65 15.12
C GLY A 223 -8.19 3.87 15.10
N VAL A 224 -8.47 4.45 13.91
CA VAL A 224 -9.46 5.52 13.74
C VAL A 224 -10.89 4.99 13.82
N VAL A 225 -11.20 3.97 13.01
CA VAL A 225 -12.58 3.46 12.88
C VAL A 225 -12.97 2.55 14.05
N GLU A 226 -12.00 1.91 14.68
CA GLU A 226 -12.18 1.01 15.82
C GLU A 226 -12.08 1.70 17.18
N ALA A 227 -11.72 2.99 17.23
CA ALA A 227 -11.68 3.75 18.49
C ALA A 227 -13.04 3.74 19.20
N HIS A 228 -13.02 3.42 20.49
CA HIS A 228 -14.23 3.25 21.28
C HIS A 228 -14.55 4.49 22.13
N SER A 229 -15.83 4.84 22.20
CA SER A 229 -16.35 5.82 23.15
C SER A 229 -16.32 5.31 24.60
N GLU A 230 -16.62 6.17 25.55
CA GLU A 230 -16.80 5.77 26.95
C GLU A 230 -17.91 4.73 27.14
N SER A 231 -18.94 4.74 26.28
CA SER A 231 -20.00 3.73 26.26
C SER A 231 -19.62 2.43 25.57
N GLY A 232 -18.43 2.33 24.96
CA GLY A 232 -17.96 1.15 24.23
C GLY A 232 -18.41 1.08 22.77
N GLU A 233 -18.96 2.16 22.22
CA GLU A 233 -19.35 2.22 20.81
C GLU A 233 -18.15 2.59 19.94
N MET A 234 -17.92 1.89 18.81
CA MET A 234 -16.86 2.22 17.86
C MET A 234 -17.16 3.55 17.17
N PHE A 235 -16.10 4.29 16.79
CA PHE A 235 -16.22 5.48 15.95
C PHE A 235 -16.89 5.14 14.62
N GLY A 236 -16.39 4.13 13.94
CA GLY A 236 -16.99 3.52 12.76
C GLY A 236 -16.85 4.38 11.48
N THR A 237 -17.01 3.71 10.36
CA THR A 237 -16.91 4.32 9.02
C THR A 237 -17.96 5.41 8.79
N GLU A 238 -19.19 5.26 9.29
CA GLU A 238 -20.24 6.26 9.08
C GLU A 238 -19.93 7.63 9.71
N ARG A 239 -19.28 7.65 10.89
CA ARG A 239 -18.84 8.91 11.50
C ARG A 239 -17.68 9.52 10.75
N LEU A 240 -16.74 8.68 10.29
CA LEU A 240 -15.63 9.11 9.47
C LEU A 240 -16.15 9.81 8.20
N LEU A 241 -17.06 9.19 7.45
CA LEU A 241 -17.64 9.74 6.24
C LEU A 241 -18.32 11.10 6.48
N ARG A 242 -19.11 11.21 7.55
CA ARG A 242 -19.75 12.49 7.94
C ARG A 242 -18.72 13.61 8.20
N VAL A 243 -17.57 13.26 8.77
CA VAL A 243 -16.51 14.25 9.02
C VAL A 243 -15.80 14.64 7.71
N LEU A 244 -15.56 13.67 6.82
CA LEU A 244 -14.92 13.92 5.52
C LEU A 244 -15.79 14.83 4.63
N GLU A 245 -17.10 14.58 4.57
CA GLU A 245 -18.06 15.31 3.76
C GLU A 245 -18.59 16.60 4.42
N ALA A 246 -18.14 16.89 5.66
CA ALA A 246 -18.54 18.15 6.31
C ALA A 246 -17.99 19.35 5.54
N PRO A 247 -18.79 20.45 5.42
CA PRO A 247 -18.34 21.67 4.75
C PRO A 247 -17.00 22.16 5.30
N ASP A 248 -16.19 22.75 4.42
CA ASP A 248 -14.91 23.33 4.81
C ASP A 248 -15.13 24.46 5.85
N THR A 249 -14.62 24.24 7.05
CA THR A 249 -14.67 25.21 8.16
C THR A 249 -13.38 26.01 8.29
N GLY A 250 -12.47 25.92 7.30
CA GLY A 250 -11.13 26.50 7.35
C GLY A 250 -10.10 25.65 8.08
N SER A 251 -10.50 24.48 8.59
CA SER A 251 -9.60 23.49 9.23
C SER A 251 -9.32 22.35 8.24
N ASP A 252 -8.06 21.89 8.18
CA ASP A 252 -7.73 20.74 7.35
C ASP A 252 -8.43 19.44 7.81
N VAL A 253 -8.55 18.49 6.89
CA VAL A 253 -9.28 17.23 7.08
C VAL A 253 -8.73 16.43 8.26
N VAL A 254 -7.41 16.35 8.40
CA VAL A 254 -6.75 15.59 9.48
C VAL A 254 -7.12 16.18 10.84
N THR A 255 -7.10 17.52 10.98
CA THR A 255 -7.51 18.23 12.19
C THR A 255 -8.97 17.98 12.53
N ARG A 256 -9.86 17.96 11.53
CA ARG A 256 -11.29 17.67 11.74
C ARG A 256 -11.54 16.25 12.22
N VAL A 257 -10.89 15.28 11.58
CA VAL A 257 -11.00 13.85 11.98
C VAL A 257 -10.48 13.63 13.39
N ARG A 258 -9.32 14.20 13.74
CA ARG A 258 -8.76 14.16 15.10
C ARG A 258 -9.70 14.77 16.14
N GLY A 259 -10.27 15.94 15.84
CA GLY A 259 -11.22 16.60 16.73
C GLY A 259 -12.48 15.77 16.95
N ALA A 260 -13.03 15.15 15.90
CA ALA A 260 -14.18 14.26 16.00
C ALA A 260 -13.86 12.98 16.78
N LEU A 261 -12.66 12.41 16.56
CA LEU A 261 -12.17 11.23 17.28
C LEU A 261 -12.03 11.52 18.79
N ALA A 262 -11.36 12.63 19.14
CA ALA A 262 -11.21 13.05 20.53
C ALA A 262 -12.55 13.33 21.22
N ALA A 263 -13.51 13.94 20.52
CA ALA A 263 -14.86 14.15 21.03
C ALA A 263 -15.63 12.84 21.25
N HIS A 264 -15.37 11.81 20.43
CA HIS A 264 -16.00 10.49 20.55
C HIS A 264 -15.40 9.65 21.70
N THR A 265 -14.07 9.63 21.81
CA THR A 265 -13.38 8.82 22.84
C THR A 265 -13.49 9.43 24.23
N GLY A 266 -13.64 10.76 24.34
CA GLY A 266 -13.72 11.46 25.63
C GLY A 266 -12.46 11.26 26.46
N SER A 267 -12.62 10.72 27.67
CA SER A 267 -11.51 10.39 28.58
C SER A 267 -10.95 8.98 28.37
N ARG A 268 -11.55 8.17 27.50
CA ARG A 268 -11.11 6.80 27.26
C ARG A 268 -9.80 6.81 26.44
N PRO A 269 -8.75 6.11 26.88
CA PRO A 269 -7.52 6.00 26.12
C PRO A 269 -7.79 5.22 24.82
N ILE A 270 -7.12 5.65 23.76
CA ILE A 270 -7.08 4.93 22.49
C ILE A 270 -6.17 3.71 22.69
N HIS A 271 -6.59 2.55 22.21
CA HIS A 271 -5.92 1.27 22.44
C HIS A 271 -5.07 0.81 21.25
N ASP A 272 -5.18 1.47 20.11
CA ASP A 272 -4.41 1.17 18.90
C ASP A 272 -3.80 2.44 18.31
N ASP A 273 -2.76 2.29 17.50
CA ASP A 273 -2.08 3.40 16.85
C ASP A 273 -3.04 4.13 15.89
N VAL A 274 -2.96 5.45 15.85
CA VAL A 274 -3.81 6.29 14.98
C VAL A 274 -2.96 6.97 13.92
N SER A 275 -3.18 6.57 12.68
CA SER A 275 -2.50 7.12 11.51
C SER A 275 -3.50 7.74 10.55
N LEU A 276 -3.22 8.96 10.12
CA LEU A 276 -4.03 9.73 9.17
C LEU A 276 -3.11 10.31 8.09
N LEU A 277 -3.52 10.22 6.85
CA LEU A 277 -2.90 10.89 5.71
C LEU A 277 -3.96 11.57 4.86
N HIS A 278 -3.74 12.85 4.57
CA HIS A 278 -4.50 13.59 3.56
C HIS A 278 -3.53 14.29 2.62
N VAL A 279 -3.68 14.07 1.32
CA VAL A 279 -2.86 14.66 0.26
C VAL A 279 -3.76 15.45 -0.68
N VAL A 280 -3.52 16.75 -0.85
CA VAL A 280 -4.17 17.54 -1.90
C VAL A 280 -3.38 17.35 -3.19
N CYS A 281 -4.03 16.84 -4.22
CA CYS A 281 -3.41 16.54 -5.50
C CYS A 281 -3.09 17.83 -6.25
N ARG A 282 -1.82 18.19 -6.31
CA ARG A 282 -1.33 19.38 -7.02
C ARG A 282 -0.21 18.96 -7.98
N PRO A 283 -0.16 19.55 -9.17
CA PRO A 283 0.98 19.37 -10.06
C PRO A 283 2.28 19.78 -9.35
N VAL A 284 3.34 19.04 -9.59
CA VAL A 284 4.66 19.44 -9.12
C VAL A 284 5.11 20.63 -9.95
N ALA A 285 5.45 21.74 -9.29
CA ALA A 285 5.93 22.94 -10.00
C ALA A 285 7.22 22.60 -10.78
N GLU A 286 7.27 23.05 -12.05
CA GLU A 286 8.48 22.91 -12.86
C GLU A 286 9.65 23.58 -12.12
N GLY A 287 10.70 22.80 -11.80
CA GLY A 287 11.93 23.30 -11.17
C GLY A 287 12.25 22.78 -9.77
N VAL A 288 11.37 21.99 -9.11
CA VAL A 288 11.70 21.31 -7.86
C VAL A 288 12.29 19.92 -8.16
N THR A 289 13.47 19.91 -8.76
CA THR A 289 14.34 18.73 -8.71
C THR A 289 15.14 18.82 -7.40
N SER A 290 15.01 17.85 -6.52
CA SER A 290 15.94 17.71 -5.38
C SER A 290 17.38 17.67 -5.95
N ASP A 291 18.27 18.47 -5.41
CA ASP A 291 19.66 18.69 -5.88
C ASP A 291 20.51 17.40 -5.87
N ASP A 292 19.99 16.30 -5.31
CA ASP A 292 20.59 14.96 -5.28
C ASP A 292 19.93 13.94 -6.24
N SER A 293 18.98 14.35 -7.09
CA SER A 293 18.40 13.46 -8.06
C SER A 293 19.37 13.25 -9.22
N ILE A 294 19.89 12.03 -9.34
CA ILE A 294 20.59 11.56 -10.55
C ILE A 294 19.71 11.94 -11.76
N PRO A 295 20.25 12.65 -12.77
CA PRO A 295 19.46 13.00 -13.95
C PRO A 295 19.04 11.72 -14.65
N LEU A 296 17.81 11.29 -14.45
CA LEU A 296 17.25 10.06 -15.07
C LEU A 296 16.86 10.24 -16.52
N VAL A 297 17.12 11.40 -17.09
CA VAL A 297 17.07 11.55 -18.52
C VAL A 297 18.37 10.98 -19.09
N ASN A 298 18.32 9.69 -19.37
CA ASN A 298 19.36 9.07 -20.17
C ASN A 298 19.45 9.87 -21.48
N ASN A 299 20.59 10.51 -21.75
CA ASN A 299 20.83 11.36 -22.92
C ASN A 299 20.87 10.55 -24.24
N LYS A 300 20.23 9.36 -24.26
CA LYS A 300 20.10 8.55 -25.47
C LYS A 300 19.09 9.22 -26.39
N ALA A 301 19.54 9.57 -27.58
CA ALA A 301 18.64 10.00 -28.63
C ALA A 301 17.57 8.93 -28.88
N PRO A 302 16.29 9.32 -29.03
CA PRO A 302 15.23 8.35 -29.29
C PRO A 302 15.57 7.51 -30.52
N ALA A 303 15.48 6.18 -30.36
CA ALA A 303 15.82 5.22 -31.43
C ALA A 303 14.58 4.41 -31.80
N THR A 304 14.52 3.97 -33.06
CA THR A 304 13.52 3.00 -33.53
C THR A 304 13.97 1.60 -33.17
N TRP A 305 13.12 0.86 -32.44
CA TRP A 305 13.37 -0.54 -32.08
C TRP A 305 12.09 -1.32 -31.94
N THR A 306 12.19 -2.64 -32.01
CA THR A 306 11.08 -3.57 -31.74
C THR A 306 11.57 -4.72 -30.87
N MET A 307 10.69 -5.20 -29.98
CA MET A 307 10.92 -6.39 -29.15
C MET A 307 9.65 -7.25 -29.17
N ARG A 308 9.79 -8.56 -29.18
CA ARG A 308 8.66 -9.49 -29.07
C ARG A 308 9.03 -10.63 -28.16
N SER A 309 8.05 -11.04 -27.34
CA SER A 309 8.17 -12.17 -26.42
C SER A 309 6.91 -13.01 -26.51
N GLU A 310 7.04 -14.33 -26.37
CA GLU A 310 5.93 -15.27 -26.33
C GLU A 310 6.08 -16.12 -25.07
N PHE A 311 4.96 -16.29 -24.36
CA PHE A 311 4.87 -17.01 -23.10
C PHE A 311 3.93 -18.18 -23.28
N ASP A 312 4.43 -19.39 -23.08
CA ASP A 312 3.69 -20.62 -23.05
C ASP A 312 2.98 -20.82 -21.70
N PRO A 313 2.17 -21.88 -21.51
CA PRO A 313 1.48 -22.13 -20.25
C PRO A 313 2.40 -22.28 -19.07
N ASP A 314 3.59 -22.86 -19.22
CA ASP A 314 4.53 -23.05 -18.13
C ASP A 314 5.15 -21.72 -17.70
N ALA A 315 5.54 -20.88 -18.66
CA ALA A 315 6.02 -19.54 -18.35
C ALA A 315 4.96 -18.69 -17.66
N ILE A 316 3.69 -18.74 -18.08
CA ILE A 316 2.58 -18.00 -17.46
C ILE A 316 2.29 -18.51 -16.05
N ARG A 317 2.45 -19.81 -15.82
CA ARG A 317 2.16 -20.46 -14.53
C ARG A 317 3.20 -20.17 -13.47
N PHE A 318 4.47 -20.17 -13.83
CA PHE A 318 5.59 -20.17 -12.89
C PHE A 318 6.40 -18.87 -12.83
N SER A 319 6.12 -17.89 -13.69
CA SER A 319 6.85 -16.63 -13.71
C SER A 319 5.94 -15.43 -13.98
N ASP A 320 6.29 -14.29 -13.39
CA ASP A 320 5.73 -13.00 -13.77
C ASP A 320 6.69 -12.33 -14.76
N PRO A 321 6.31 -12.20 -16.07
CA PRO A 321 7.18 -11.61 -17.07
C PRO A 321 7.24 -10.09 -17.00
N LEU A 322 6.28 -9.43 -16.34
CA LEU A 322 6.10 -7.99 -16.37
C LEU A 322 7.31 -7.20 -15.86
N PRO A 323 7.91 -7.51 -14.68
CA PRO A 323 9.05 -6.76 -14.18
C PRO A 323 10.25 -6.79 -15.13
N THR A 324 10.51 -7.97 -15.74
CA THR A 324 11.61 -8.16 -16.69
C THR A 324 11.38 -7.38 -17.99
N LEU A 325 10.18 -7.46 -18.56
CA LEU A 325 9.84 -6.75 -19.79
C LEU A 325 9.89 -5.23 -19.60
N ILE A 326 9.35 -4.73 -18.50
CA ILE A 326 9.38 -3.30 -18.15
C ILE A 326 10.81 -2.82 -17.96
N HIS A 327 11.64 -3.60 -17.26
CA HIS A 327 13.05 -3.27 -17.09
C HIS A 327 13.75 -3.10 -18.45
N TYR A 328 13.60 -4.06 -19.36
CA TYR A 328 14.21 -3.96 -20.69
C TYR A 328 13.69 -2.76 -21.49
N VAL A 329 12.38 -2.55 -21.54
CA VAL A 329 11.77 -1.45 -22.30
C VAL A 329 12.25 -0.09 -21.78
N THR A 330 12.30 0.07 -20.46
CA THR A 330 12.73 1.34 -19.85
C THR A 330 14.23 1.57 -20.00
N GLU A 331 15.07 0.52 -19.95
CA GLU A 331 16.51 0.64 -20.11
C GLU A 331 16.94 0.89 -21.55
N ILE A 332 16.32 0.24 -22.53
CA ILE A 332 16.68 0.42 -23.95
C ILE A 332 16.54 1.89 -24.37
N GLN A 333 15.45 2.55 -23.98
CA GLN A 333 15.13 3.90 -24.44
C GLN A 333 15.34 4.98 -23.37
N GLY A 334 15.64 4.60 -22.13
CA GLY A 334 15.71 5.55 -21.03
C GLY A 334 14.32 6.07 -20.60
N LEU A 335 13.32 5.19 -20.60
CA LEU A 335 11.93 5.49 -20.25
C LEU A 335 11.62 5.30 -18.76
N GLN A 336 12.63 5.35 -17.88
CA GLN A 336 12.44 5.15 -16.44
C GLN A 336 11.43 6.14 -15.84
N ALA A 337 11.41 7.38 -16.34
CA ALA A 337 10.45 8.38 -15.94
C ALA A 337 8.98 7.99 -16.23
N PHE A 338 8.76 7.13 -17.20
CA PHE A 338 7.44 6.68 -17.63
C PHE A 338 7.13 5.23 -17.21
N ARG A 339 7.97 4.66 -16.34
CA ARG A 339 7.90 3.26 -15.91
C ARG A 339 6.52 2.90 -15.33
N GLN A 340 5.96 3.79 -14.49
CA GLN A 340 4.65 3.57 -13.85
C GLN A 340 3.54 3.42 -14.89
N GLN A 341 3.45 4.34 -15.84
CA GLN A 341 2.41 4.33 -16.87
C GLN A 341 2.53 3.10 -17.79
N ILE A 342 3.77 2.80 -18.21
CA ILE A 342 4.05 1.64 -19.06
C ILE A 342 3.70 0.33 -18.31
N TYR A 343 4.06 0.24 -17.02
CA TYR A 343 3.73 -0.91 -16.18
C TYR A 343 2.22 -1.08 -16.07
N THR A 344 1.50 0.00 -15.79
CA THR A 344 0.05 -0.01 -15.65
C THR A 344 -0.64 -0.49 -16.94
N ILE A 345 -0.25 0.07 -18.09
CA ILE A 345 -0.81 -0.33 -19.39
C ILE A 345 -0.53 -1.80 -19.67
N LEU A 346 0.73 -2.23 -19.53
CA LEU A 346 1.12 -3.61 -19.81
C LEU A 346 0.48 -4.59 -18.83
N GLY A 347 0.41 -4.24 -17.54
CA GLY A 347 -0.19 -5.06 -16.49
C GLY A 347 -1.67 -5.32 -16.76
N GLU A 348 -2.43 -4.29 -17.12
CA GLU A 348 -3.83 -4.43 -17.48
C GLU A 348 -4.03 -5.29 -18.74
N LEU A 349 -3.24 -5.07 -19.79
CA LEU A 349 -3.34 -5.85 -21.00
C LEU A 349 -2.97 -7.33 -20.79
N PHE A 350 -1.90 -7.59 -20.02
CA PHE A 350 -1.45 -8.95 -19.71
C PHE A 350 -2.46 -9.68 -18.80
N SER A 351 -2.94 -9.02 -17.74
CA SER A 351 -3.97 -9.58 -16.87
C SER A 351 -5.24 -9.93 -17.65
N ASN A 352 -5.70 -9.04 -18.53
CA ASN A 352 -6.87 -9.30 -19.38
C ASN A 352 -6.65 -10.50 -20.31
N ALA A 353 -5.45 -10.60 -20.93
CA ALA A 353 -5.11 -11.71 -21.79
C ALA A 353 -5.09 -13.06 -21.05
N VAL A 354 -4.54 -13.10 -19.84
CA VAL A 354 -4.48 -14.31 -19.02
C VAL A 354 -5.86 -14.62 -18.41
N GLU A 355 -6.42 -13.69 -17.63
CA GLU A 355 -7.59 -13.95 -16.80
C GLU A 355 -8.86 -14.12 -17.64
N HIS A 356 -9.10 -13.21 -18.57
CA HIS A 356 -10.30 -13.27 -19.43
C HIS A 356 -10.08 -14.08 -20.71
N GLY A 357 -8.89 -13.94 -21.31
CA GLY A 357 -8.55 -14.61 -22.55
C GLY A 357 -8.30 -16.10 -22.40
N LEU A 358 -7.33 -16.50 -21.58
CA LEU A 358 -6.91 -17.90 -21.44
C LEU A 358 -7.75 -18.65 -20.40
N LEU A 359 -7.99 -18.04 -19.21
CA LEU A 359 -8.70 -18.70 -18.11
C LEU A 359 -10.21 -18.51 -18.18
N GLY A 360 -10.72 -17.57 -18.98
CA GLY A 360 -12.15 -17.31 -19.13
C GLY A 360 -12.85 -16.87 -17.84
N LEU A 361 -12.13 -16.17 -16.96
CA LEU A 361 -12.66 -15.70 -15.67
C LEU A 361 -13.63 -14.53 -15.89
N ASP A 362 -14.73 -14.56 -15.14
CA ASP A 362 -15.70 -13.47 -15.11
C ASP A 362 -15.41 -12.53 -13.93
N SER A 363 -15.11 -11.26 -14.23
CA SER A 363 -14.84 -10.24 -13.22
C SER A 363 -16.06 -9.88 -12.36
N SER A 364 -17.30 -10.23 -12.78
CA SER A 364 -18.52 -10.02 -12.01
C SER A 364 -18.52 -10.77 -10.67
N ILE A 365 -17.77 -11.86 -10.57
CA ILE A 365 -17.60 -12.64 -9.34
C ILE A 365 -17.05 -11.78 -8.19
N LYS A 366 -16.20 -10.79 -8.49
CA LYS A 366 -15.61 -9.87 -7.49
C LYS A 366 -16.67 -9.00 -6.79
N GLN A 367 -17.89 -8.90 -7.32
CA GLN A 367 -19.00 -8.14 -6.75
C GLN A 367 -19.79 -8.90 -5.68
N GLU A 368 -19.64 -10.22 -5.60
CA GLU A 368 -20.33 -11.04 -4.62
C GLU A 368 -19.68 -10.93 -3.23
N PRO A 369 -20.43 -11.20 -2.14
CA PRO A 369 -19.84 -11.39 -0.82
C PRO A 369 -18.77 -12.49 -0.86
N ALA A 370 -17.56 -12.23 -0.35
CA ALA A 370 -16.39 -13.10 -0.49
C ALA A 370 -15.97 -13.40 -1.95
N GLY A 371 -16.41 -12.58 -2.91
CA GLY A 371 -16.18 -12.79 -4.33
C GLY A 371 -14.69 -12.72 -4.72
N PHE A 372 -13.92 -11.90 -4.03
CA PHE A 372 -12.47 -11.82 -4.24
C PHE A 372 -11.77 -13.15 -3.94
N LEU A 373 -12.03 -13.75 -2.79
CA LEU A 373 -11.46 -15.06 -2.44
C LEU A 373 -11.80 -16.12 -3.50
N LYS A 374 -13.08 -16.19 -3.90
CA LYS A 374 -13.52 -17.11 -4.95
C LYS A 374 -12.86 -16.84 -6.29
N TYR A 375 -12.62 -15.57 -6.63
CA TYR A 375 -11.94 -15.19 -7.86
C TYR A 375 -10.49 -15.66 -7.87
N TYR A 376 -9.77 -15.48 -6.76
CA TYR A 376 -8.40 -15.95 -6.62
C TYR A 376 -8.29 -17.47 -6.64
N GLU A 377 -9.16 -18.18 -5.94
CA GLU A 377 -9.21 -19.64 -5.99
C GLU A 377 -9.45 -20.16 -7.42
N ARG A 378 -10.34 -19.51 -8.17
CA ARG A 378 -10.57 -19.86 -9.58
C ARG A 378 -9.38 -19.53 -10.47
N ARG A 379 -8.75 -18.39 -10.25
CA ARG A 379 -7.53 -18.00 -10.98
C ARG A 379 -6.41 -19.01 -10.74
N GLU A 380 -6.16 -19.36 -9.50
CA GLU A 380 -5.13 -20.35 -9.12
C GLU A 380 -5.42 -21.73 -9.73
N SER A 381 -6.64 -22.21 -9.57
CA SER A 381 -7.06 -23.48 -10.15
C SER A 381 -6.98 -23.48 -11.68
N GLY A 382 -7.37 -22.36 -12.31
CA GLY A 382 -7.30 -22.19 -13.75
C GLY A 382 -5.84 -22.17 -14.26
N LEU A 383 -4.95 -21.45 -13.57
CA LEU A 383 -3.51 -21.44 -13.89
C LEU A 383 -2.90 -22.84 -13.73
N ALA A 384 -3.20 -23.55 -12.63
CA ALA A 384 -2.70 -24.92 -12.41
C ALA A 384 -3.14 -25.90 -13.50
N GLN A 385 -4.31 -25.69 -14.10
CA GLN A 385 -4.89 -26.53 -15.16
C GLN A 385 -4.57 -26.03 -16.58
N LEU A 386 -3.89 -24.90 -16.72
CA LEU A 386 -3.56 -24.32 -18.02
C LEU A 386 -2.50 -25.17 -18.72
N ASN A 387 -2.90 -25.99 -19.69
CA ASN A 387 -2.02 -26.89 -20.45
C ASN A 387 -1.84 -26.49 -21.92
N SER A 388 -2.56 -25.47 -22.37
CA SER A 388 -2.50 -24.98 -23.76
C SER A 388 -2.79 -23.50 -23.84
N GLY A 389 -2.32 -22.87 -24.88
CA GLY A 389 -2.45 -21.44 -25.12
C GLY A 389 -1.14 -20.69 -24.97
N SER A 390 -1.12 -19.44 -25.40
CA SER A 390 0.04 -18.55 -25.27
C SER A 390 -0.41 -17.11 -25.19
N VAL A 391 0.46 -16.28 -24.60
CA VAL A 391 0.38 -14.83 -24.64
C VAL A 391 1.62 -14.29 -25.33
N ARG A 392 1.41 -13.41 -26.33
CA ARG A 392 2.48 -12.70 -27.03
C ARG A 392 2.45 -11.24 -26.67
N ILE A 393 3.62 -10.69 -26.36
CA ILE A 393 3.81 -9.29 -26.03
C ILE A 393 4.81 -8.69 -27.00
N GLY A 394 4.42 -7.61 -27.66
CA GLY A 394 5.25 -6.87 -28.61
C GLY A 394 5.40 -5.42 -28.16
N PHE A 395 6.60 -4.89 -28.33
CA PHE A 395 6.89 -3.48 -28.16
C PHE A 395 7.51 -2.94 -29.47
N ALA A 396 7.09 -1.73 -29.85
CA ALA A 396 7.72 -1.01 -30.95
C ALA A 396 7.82 0.47 -30.54
N HIS A 397 9.02 1.01 -30.64
CA HIS A 397 9.27 2.41 -30.33
C HIS A 397 9.62 3.19 -31.58
N GLN A 398 9.03 4.37 -31.72
CA GLN A 398 9.30 5.33 -32.81
C GLN A 398 9.53 6.73 -32.25
N PRO A 399 10.65 7.38 -32.58
CA PRO A 399 10.89 8.78 -32.25
C PRO A 399 9.86 9.70 -32.93
N THR A 400 9.37 10.70 -32.17
CA THR A 400 8.55 11.79 -32.75
C THR A 400 9.26 13.14 -32.66
N GLY A 401 10.37 13.21 -31.91
CA GLY A 401 11.20 14.40 -31.77
C GLY A 401 12.53 14.06 -31.10
N ALA A 402 13.34 15.08 -30.81
CA ALA A 402 14.65 14.91 -30.18
C ALA A 402 14.58 14.32 -28.75
N ARG A 403 13.47 14.56 -28.05
CA ARG A 403 13.22 14.12 -26.66
C ARG A 403 11.79 13.60 -26.50
N SER A 404 11.21 13.03 -27.53
CA SER A 404 9.86 12.49 -27.52
C SER A 404 9.73 11.30 -28.45
N GLY A 405 8.77 10.43 -28.18
CA GLY A 405 8.51 9.24 -28.97
C GLY A 405 7.17 8.60 -28.67
N GLU A 406 6.86 7.58 -29.42
CA GLU A 406 5.70 6.71 -29.24
C GLU A 406 6.15 5.28 -28.98
N LEU A 407 5.64 4.70 -27.88
CA LEU A 407 5.81 3.29 -27.55
C LEU A 407 4.49 2.57 -27.86
N THR A 408 4.51 1.70 -28.86
CA THR A 408 3.42 0.78 -29.14
C THR A 408 3.59 -0.48 -28.29
N ILE A 409 2.56 -0.85 -27.53
CA ILE A 409 2.46 -2.07 -26.75
C ILE A 409 1.37 -2.92 -27.37
N GLU A 410 1.69 -4.13 -27.80
CA GLU A 410 0.75 -5.08 -28.37
C GLU A 410 0.73 -6.35 -27.51
N VAL A 411 -0.46 -6.75 -27.07
CA VAL A 411 -0.66 -8.01 -26.34
C VAL A 411 -1.68 -8.83 -27.08
N SER A 412 -1.35 -10.08 -27.39
CA SER A 412 -2.26 -11.02 -28.02
C SER A 412 -2.24 -12.36 -27.31
N HIS A 413 -3.37 -13.06 -27.32
CA HIS A 413 -3.53 -14.38 -26.69
C HIS A 413 -4.26 -15.35 -27.61
N SER A 414 -4.03 -16.63 -27.40
CA SER A 414 -4.65 -17.72 -28.17
C SER A 414 -5.98 -18.21 -27.61
N GLY A 415 -6.47 -17.58 -26.54
CA GLY A 415 -7.70 -17.97 -25.87
C GLY A 415 -8.97 -17.40 -26.51
N ARG A 416 -10.02 -17.25 -25.71
CA ARG A 416 -11.28 -16.71 -26.20
C ARG A 416 -11.19 -15.19 -26.34
N GLY A 417 -11.67 -14.69 -27.48
CA GLY A 417 -11.86 -13.28 -27.68
C GLY A 417 -13.13 -12.75 -27.04
N PHE A 418 -13.37 -11.47 -27.19
CA PHE A 418 -14.59 -10.78 -26.81
C PHE A 418 -15.00 -9.78 -27.89
N ASP A 419 -16.24 -9.31 -27.85
CA ASP A 419 -16.70 -8.24 -28.71
C ASP A 419 -16.29 -6.86 -28.12
N PRO A 420 -15.28 -6.20 -28.72
CA PRO A 420 -14.82 -4.90 -28.20
C PRO A 420 -15.90 -3.83 -28.26
N ASP A 421 -16.73 -3.83 -29.31
CA ASP A 421 -17.76 -2.80 -29.51
C ASP A 421 -18.87 -2.94 -28.46
N ALA A 422 -19.24 -4.17 -28.09
CA ALA A 422 -20.19 -4.42 -27.02
C ALA A 422 -19.64 -3.94 -25.64
N VAL A 423 -18.37 -4.23 -25.36
CA VAL A 423 -17.72 -3.78 -24.12
C VAL A 423 -17.60 -2.25 -24.06
N PHE A 424 -17.27 -1.63 -25.18
CA PHE A 424 -17.16 -0.15 -25.24
C PHE A 424 -18.50 0.55 -25.21
N ALA A 425 -19.56 -0.03 -25.74
CA ALA A 425 -20.91 0.52 -25.64
C ALA A 425 -21.43 0.52 -24.19
N ASP A 426 -21.03 -0.47 -23.41
CA ASP A 426 -21.39 -0.57 -21.97
C ASP A 426 -20.56 0.36 -21.06
N LEU A 427 -19.42 0.86 -21.55
CA LEU A 427 -18.57 1.86 -20.91
C LEU A 427 -19.04 3.33 -21.18
N GLY A 428 -20.34 3.57 -21.41
CA GLY A 428 -20.89 4.92 -21.69
C GLY A 428 -20.38 6.01 -20.74
N PRO A 429 -20.65 7.30 -21.02
CA PRO A 429 -20.08 8.45 -20.30
C PRO A 429 -20.61 8.62 -18.86
N SER A 430 -21.14 7.58 -18.24
CA SER A 430 -21.70 7.66 -16.90
C SER A 430 -20.61 7.53 -15.84
N ASP A 431 -20.55 8.56 -15.02
CA ASP A 431 -19.85 8.73 -13.72
C ASP A 431 -20.17 7.65 -12.66
N ASP A 432 -20.54 6.43 -13.05
CA ASP A 432 -20.93 5.43 -12.08
C ASP A 432 -19.69 4.70 -11.52
N ALA A 433 -19.06 5.36 -10.53
CA ALA A 433 -17.95 4.85 -9.70
C ALA A 433 -18.27 3.50 -9.00
N ARG A 434 -19.48 2.95 -9.21
CA ARG A 434 -19.97 1.72 -8.59
C ARG A 434 -19.76 0.45 -9.45
N ARG A 435 -19.30 0.57 -10.69
CA ARG A 435 -19.08 -0.59 -11.56
C ARG A 435 -17.67 -1.16 -11.40
N PHE A 436 -17.56 -2.38 -10.94
CA PHE A 436 -16.29 -3.10 -10.71
C PHE A 436 -15.66 -3.69 -11.98
N SER A 437 -16.36 -3.77 -13.10
CA SER A 437 -15.88 -4.28 -14.38
C SER A 437 -15.62 -3.14 -15.36
N GLY A 438 -14.52 -3.23 -16.15
CA GLY A 438 -14.19 -2.25 -17.20
C GLY A 438 -13.29 -1.09 -16.78
N ARG A 439 -12.90 -0.96 -15.51
CA ARG A 439 -12.00 0.12 -15.04
C ARG A 439 -10.62 0.09 -15.71
N GLY A 440 -10.07 -1.11 -15.95
CA GLY A 440 -8.77 -1.26 -16.62
C GLY A 440 -8.73 -0.68 -18.02
N LEU A 441 -9.81 -0.86 -18.81
CA LEU A 441 -9.89 -0.29 -20.16
C LEU A 441 -10.03 1.23 -20.15
N THR A 442 -10.81 1.77 -19.21
CA THR A 442 -10.94 3.22 -19.02
C THR A 442 -9.59 3.82 -18.65
N LEU A 443 -8.83 3.14 -17.82
CA LEU A 443 -7.49 3.54 -17.41
C LEU A 443 -6.52 3.57 -18.59
N ILE A 444 -6.45 2.49 -19.38
CA ILE A 444 -5.59 2.46 -20.58
C ILE A 444 -5.94 3.62 -21.51
N ARG A 445 -7.23 3.92 -21.69
CA ARG A 445 -7.66 5.06 -22.51
C ARG A 445 -7.25 6.42 -21.94
N ALA A 446 -7.20 6.56 -20.63
CA ALA A 446 -6.75 7.81 -19.99
C ALA A 446 -5.22 8.00 -20.14
N LEU A 447 -4.45 6.91 -20.15
CA LEU A 447 -2.98 6.97 -20.24
C LEU A 447 -2.45 6.92 -21.67
N ALA A 448 -3.20 6.35 -22.60
CA ALA A 448 -2.74 6.06 -23.94
C ALA A 448 -3.24 7.08 -24.96
N LYS A 449 -2.44 7.31 -26.02
CA LYS A 449 -2.85 8.06 -27.20
C LYS A 449 -3.95 7.34 -27.99
N SER A 450 -3.83 6.00 -28.08
CA SER A 450 -4.86 5.16 -28.73
C SER A 450 -4.88 3.75 -28.13
N LEU A 451 -6.06 3.13 -28.15
CA LEU A 451 -6.31 1.73 -27.81
C LEU A 451 -7.18 1.12 -28.90
N GLU A 452 -6.68 0.06 -29.52
CA GLU A 452 -7.35 -0.67 -30.60
C GLU A 452 -7.40 -2.17 -30.27
N TYR A 453 -8.52 -2.82 -30.62
CA TYR A 453 -8.65 -4.27 -30.55
C TYR A 453 -8.81 -4.87 -31.94
N ALA A 454 -8.24 -6.04 -32.14
CA ALA A 454 -8.34 -6.81 -33.36
C ALA A 454 -8.53 -8.30 -33.06
N ASP A 455 -8.73 -9.08 -34.12
CA ASP A 455 -8.88 -10.55 -34.05
C ASP A 455 -9.96 -11.00 -33.07
N GLY A 456 -11.13 -10.31 -33.10
CA GLY A 456 -12.24 -10.59 -32.20
C GLY A 456 -11.90 -10.41 -30.73
N GLY A 457 -11.13 -9.39 -30.39
CA GLY A 457 -10.72 -9.07 -29.00
C GLY A 457 -9.50 -9.85 -28.50
N CYS A 458 -8.94 -10.77 -29.30
CA CYS A 458 -7.76 -11.54 -28.91
C CYS A 458 -6.44 -10.76 -29.00
N ARG A 459 -6.44 -9.59 -29.64
CA ARG A 459 -5.28 -8.72 -29.75
C ARG A 459 -5.64 -7.29 -29.39
N ALA A 460 -4.90 -6.75 -28.42
CA ALA A 460 -4.96 -5.35 -28.00
C ALA A 460 -3.69 -4.62 -28.44
N ARG A 461 -3.83 -3.42 -28.98
CA ARG A 461 -2.73 -2.55 -29.38
C ARG A 461 -2.93 -1.18 -28.75
N VAL A 462 -1.93 -0.73 -28.00
CA VAL A 462 -1.90 0.57 -27.30
C VAL A 462 -0.74 1.37 -27.82
N VAL A 463 -0.97 2.65 -28.10
CA VAL A 463 0.11 3.62 -28.41
C VAL A 463 0.21 4.58 -27.22
N TYR A 464 1.35 4.56 -26.56
CA TYR A 464 1.71 5.47 -25.49
C TYR A 464 2.67 6.54 -26.02
N ALA A 465 2.27 7.80 -25.95
CA ALA A 465 3.12 8.93 -26.33
C ALA A 465 3.86 9.45 -25.09
N TRP A 466 5.16 9.69 -25.20
CA TRP A 466 5.99 10.25 -24.16
C TRP A 466 6.78 11.45 -24.63
N SER A 467 7.00 12.40 -23.72
CA SER A 467 7.84 13.57 -23.99
C SER A 467 8.62 13.89 -22.72
N ALA A 468 9.94 13.93 -22.80
CA ALA A 468 10.78 14.42 -21.73
C ALA A 468 10.77 15.95 -21.80
N VAL A 469 10.09 16.58 -20.83
CA VAL A 469 10.13 18.04 -20.67
C VAL A 469 11.55 18.46 -20.38
N GLY A 470 12.04 19.48 -21.09
CA GLY A 470 13.40 19.99 -21.00
C GLY A 470 13.67 20.86 -19.79
#